data_f30a30d2c2f96f3e2971493d9f874b8d
#
_entry.id   f30a30d2c2f96f3e2971493d9f874b8d
#
_cell.length_a   1.000
_cell.length_b   1.000
_cell.length_c   1.000
_cell.angle_alpha   90.00
_cell.angle_beta   90.00
_cell.angle_gamma   90.00
#
_symmetry.space_group_name_H-M   'P 1'
#
loop_
_entity.id
_entity.type
_entity.pdbx_description
1 polymer ?
#
loop_
_entity_poly.entity_id
_entity_poly.type
_entity_poly.pdbx_seq_one_letter_code
_entity_poly.pdbx_strand_id
1 'polypeptide(L)'
;MAYDASEPPRPADLEAGSAPVAVKILVAGGFGVGKTTLVGALTEIQPLRTEEDLSGPGADIDSITGVRDKRTTTVAMDFGRITIHGGLVIYLFGMPGQERFWFMWDDLSQGTLGAVILADVRRLSDSFPSIDYFEQRSTPFIVALNCFAGARHHDEDEVRRALDLDPHVPIVRCDARERGSCRDALVTMVDHAITRVGSGWRVPSSSGSRV
;
A
#
# COMPACT_ATOMS: atom_id res chain seq x y z
N MET A 1 10.95 -42.77 -7.58
CA MET A 1 11.25 -41.40 -8.04
C MET A 1 11.34 -40.54 -6.80
N ALA A 2 12.57 -40.16 -6.41
CA ALA A 2 12.82 -39.37 -5.21
C ALA A 2 12.53 -37.90 -5.54
N TYR A 3 11.68 -37.28 -4.75
CA TYR A 3 11.47 -35.82 -4.76
C TYR A 3 12.71 -35.20 -4.11
N ASP A 4 13.50 -34.49 -4.92
CA ASP A 4 14.60 -33.65 -4.45
C ASP A 4 13.97 -32.38 -3.87
N ALA A 5 13.88 -32.34 -2.53
CA ALA A 5 13.49 -31.17 -1.80
C ALA A 5 14.67 -30.18 -1.80
N SER A 6 14.74 -29.34 -2.81
CA SER A 6 15.69 -28.22 -2.83
C SER A 6 15.38 -27.33 -1.63
N GLU A 7 16.27 -27.40 -0.64
CA GLU A 7 16.28 -26.54 0.53
C GLU A 7 16.25 -25.06 0.08
N PRO A 8 15.37 -24.21 0.65
CA PRO A 8 15.37 -22.80 0.27
C PRO A 8 16.75 -22.20 0.59
N PRO A 9 17.28 -21.32 -0.26
CA PRO A 9 18.60 -20.75 -0.05
C PRO A 9 18.67 -20.13 1.34
N ARG A 10 19.63 -20.58 2.14
CA ARG A 10 19.96 -19.96 3.42
C ARG A 10 20.33 -18.52 3.15
N PRO A 11 19.97 -17.56 4.02
CA PRO A 11 20.50 -16.21 3.95
C PRO A 11 22.00 -16.28 4.24
N ALA A 12 22.77 -16.67 3.23
CA ALA A 12 24.21 -16.64 3.29
C ALA A 12 24.65 -15.19 3.12
N ASP A 13 25.46 -14.75 4.09
CA ASP A 13 26.29 -13.56 4.03
C ASP A 13 25.59 -12.20 4.19
N LEU A 14 24.80 -12.06 5.25
CA LEU A 14 24.69 -10.76 5.94
C LEU A 14 25.99 -10.60 6.74
N GLU A 15 26.78 -9.60 6.38
CA GLU A 15 27.93 -9.18 7.20
C GLU A 15 27.49 -9.10 8.67
N ALA A 16 28.20 -9.82 9.54
CA ALA A 16 27.87 -9.97 10.93
C ALA A 16 27.82 -8.60 11.61
N GLY A 17 26.62 -8.11 11.97
CA GLY A 17 26.55 -6.99 12.89
C GLY A 17 25.30 -6.10 12.90
N SER A 18 24.50 -5.98 11.86
CA SER A 18 23.32 -5.13 11.96
C SER A 18 22.02 -5.91 11.65
N ALA A 19 21.01 -5.73 12.51
CA ALA A 19 19.68 -6.24 12.23
C ALA A 19 19.15 -5.64 10.92
N PRO A 20 18.42 -6.40 10.09
CA PRO A 20 17.87 -5.89 8.85
C PRO A 20 16.96 -4.69 9.13
N VAL A 21 17.14 -3.62 8.37
CA VAL A 21 16.26 -2.45 8.44
C VAL A 21 14.96 -2.80 7.72
N ALA A 22 13.85 -2.75 8.45
CA ALA A 22 12.54 -3.01 7.90
C ALA A 22 11.80 -1.70 7.60
N VAL A 23 11.27 -1.56 6.41
CA VAL A 23 10.51 -0.39 5.96
C VAL A 23 9.12 -0.84 5.53
N LYS A 24 8.10 -0.13 5.96
CA LYS A 24 6.71 -0.36 5.60
C LYS A 24 6.26 0.68 4.58
N ILE A 25 5.66 0.23 3.48
CA ILE A 25 5.06 1.08 2.45
C ILE A 25 3.63 0.60 2.19
N LEU A 26 2.70 1.54 2.11
CA LEU A 26 1.31 1.26 1.81
C LEU A 26 1.03 1.38 0.32
N VAL A 27 0.11 0.56 -0.17
CA VAL A 27 -0.44 0.65 -1.53
C VAL A 27 -1.92 0.97 -1.40
N ALA A 28 -2.29 2.20 -1.72
CA ALA A 28 -3.65 2.74 -1.55
C ALA A 28 -4.32 3.01 -2.91
N GLY A 29 -5.55 3.49 -2.88
CA GLY A 29 -6.36 3.83 -4.06
C GLY A 29 -7.70 3.10 -4.11
N GLY A 30 -8.55 3.46 -5.06
CA GLY A 30 -9.91 2.97 -5.20
C GLY A 30 -10.04 1.46 -5.35
N PHE A 31 -11.28 0.98 -5.26
CA PHE A 31 -11.55 -0.44 -5.47
C PHE A 31 -11.27 -0.85 -6.93
N GLY A 32 -10.56 -1.97 -7.13
CA GLY A 32 -10.24 -2.50 -8.46
C GLY A 32 -9.17 -1.73 -9.23
N VAL A 33 -8.47 -0.76 -8.60
CA VAL A 33 -7.44 0.06 -9.26
C VAL A 33 -6.14 -0.69 -9.56
N GLY A 34 -5.94 -1.90 -9.02
CA GLY A 34 -4.78 -2.74 -9.28
C GLY A 34 -3.81 -2.91 -8.10
N LYS A 35 -4.21 -2.59 -6.87
CA LYS A 35 -3.35 -2.74 -5.66
C LYS A 35 -2.81 -4.15 -5.50
N THR A 36 -3.69 -5.15 -5.52
CA THR A 36 -3.32 -6.59 -5.45
C THR A 36 -2.35 -6.98 -6.56
N THR A 37 -2.54 -6.44 -7.75
CA THR A 37 -1.68 -6.71 -8.91
C THR A 37 -0.29 -6.13 -8.70
N LEU A 38 -0.19 -4.87 -8.22
CA LEU A 38 1.08 -4.21 -7.94
C LEU A 38 1.86 -4.95 -6.85
N VAL A 39 1.20 -5.27 -5.72
CA VAL A 39 1.83 -6.02 -4.62
C VAL A 39 2.31 -7.38 -5.13
N GLY A 40 1.47 -8.10 -5.90
CA GLY A 40 1.82 -9.39 -6.49
C GLY A 40 2.98 -9.32 -7.48
N ALA A 41 3.10 -8.25 -8.28
CA ALA A 41 4.20 -8.06 -9.22
C ALA A 41 5.55 -7.80 -8.53
N LEU A 42 5.54 -7.19 -7.34
CA LEU A 42 6.74 -6.81 -6.60
C LEU A 42 7.22 -7.86 -5.62
N THR A 43 6.30 -8.58 -4.97
CA THR A 43 6.64 -9.49 -3.87
C THR A 43 7.53 -10.65 -4.31
N GLU A 44 8.41 -11.06 -3.40
CA GLU A 44 9.27 -12.25 -3.52
C GLU A 44 8.67 -13.48 -2.83
N ILE A 45 7.66 -13.26 -2.00
CA ILE A 45 6.94 -14.33 -1.32
C ILE A 45 5.58 -14.55 -1.98
N GLN A 46 4.99 -15.71 -1.78
CA GLN A 46 3.61 -15.92 -2.19
C GLN A 46 2.73 -14.88 -1.48
N PRO A 47 1.93 -14.08 -2.20
CA PRO A 47 1.09 -13.06 -1.58
C PRO A 47 0.20 -13.67 -0.51
N LEU A 48 0.35 -13.19 0.71
CA LEU A 48 -0.55 -13.58 1.79
C LEU A 48 -1.82 -12.73 1.66
N ARG A 49 -2.94 -13.38 1.49
CA ARG A 49 -4.26 -12.76 1.64
C ARG A 49 -4.74 -13.12 3.03
N THR A 50 -4.81 -12.14 3.89
CA THR A 50 -5.42 -12.34 5.21
C THR A 50 -6.92 -12.16 5.06
N GLU A 51 -7.67 -13.22 5.33
CA GLU A 51 -9.10 -13.15 5.50
C GLU A 51 -9.35 -13.00 7.01
N GLU A 52 -9.65 -11.80 7.48
CA GLU A 52 -10.06 -11.57 8.85
C GLU A 52 -11.57 -11.49 8.96
N ASP A 53 -12.13 -12.35 9.82
CA ASP A 53 -13.53 -12.30 10.20
C ASP A 53 -13.77 -11.14 11.16
N LEU A 54 -14.22 -10.00 10.65
CA LEU A 54 -14.56 -8.85 11.48
C LEU A 54 -15.92 -9.05 12.16
N SER A 55 -15.88 -9.51 13.39
CA SER A 55 -17.01 -9.44 14.33
C SER A 55 -16.94 -8.09 15.04
N GLY A 56 -17.38 -7.00 14.40
CA GLY A 56 -17.38 -5.65 14.99
C GLY A 56 -18.77 -5.20 15.41
N PRO A 57 -18.88 -4.31 16.45
CA PRO A 57 -20.14 -3.69 16.84
C PRO A 57 -20.52 -2.60 15.83
N GLY A 58 -21.39 -2.92 14.90
CA GLY A 58 -21.85 -2.02 13.82
C GLY A 58 -22.78 -2.68 12.83
N ALA A 59 -23.13 -3.94 13.03
CA ALA A 59 -23.99 -4.71 12.13
C ALA A 59 -25.49 -4.60 12.43
N ASP A 60 -25.90 -3.65 13.29
CA ASP A 60 -27.30 -3.45 13.67
C ASP A 60 -27.90 -2.21 13.00
N ILE A 61 -28.24 -2.30 11.72
CA ILE A 61 -29.37 -1.55 11.17
C ILE A 61 -30.00 -2.45 10.09
N ASP A 62 -31.23 -2.84 10.35
CA ASP A 62 -32.16 -3.66 9.61
C ASP A 62 -32.14 -5.17 9.89
N SER A 63 -32.76 -5.52 11.00
CA SER A 63 -33.26 -6.88 11.22
C SER A 63 -34.77 -6.89 11.38
N ILE A 64 -35.44 -7.60 10.52
CA ILE A 64 -36.69 -8.27 10.87
C ILE A 64 -36.52 -9.76 10.52
N THR A 65 -36.76 -10.59 11.57
CA THR A 65 -36.86 -12.06 11.59
C THR A 65 -35.56 -12.90 11.63
N GLY A 66 -35.08 -13.17 12.84
CA GLY A 66 -34.97 -14.55 13.37
C GLY A 66 -34.04 -15.56 12.70
N VAL A 67 -32.84 -15.18 12.22
CA VAL A 67 -31.73 -16.12 12.05
C VAL A 67 -30.46 -15.39 12.43
N ARG A 68 -29.72 -15.93 13.41
CA ARG A 68 -28.37 -15.44 13.76
C ARG A 68 -27.41 -15.88 12.65
N ASP A 69 -27.41 -15.20 11.52
CA ASP A 69 -26.32 -15.26 10.58
C ASP A 69 -25.23 -14.33 11.09
N LYS A 70 -24.18 -14.90 11.63
CA LYS A 70 -22.91 -14.22 11.84
C LYS A 70 -22.41 -13.80 10.45
N ARG A 71 -22.71 -12.57 10.03
CA ARG A 71 -22.09 -11.97 8.85
C ARG A 71 -20.67 -11.58 9.20
N THR A 72 -19.79 -12.56 9.17
CA THR A 72 -18.35 -12.36 9.14
C THR A 72 -18.02 -11.75 7.78
N THR A 73 -17.58 -10.50 7.78
CA THR A 73 -17.08 -9.88 6.55
C THR A 73 -15.57 -10.12 6.49
N THR A 74 -15.15 -10.95 5.58
CA THR A 74 -13.74 -11.18 5.30
C THR A 74 -13.13 -9.95 4.66
N VAL A 75 -12.11 -9.36 5.28
CA VAL A 75 -11.30 -8.31 4.66
C VAL A 75 -10.07 -8.95 4.05
N ALA A 76 -10.01 -8.94 2.73
CA ALA A 76 -8.80 -9.36 2.03
C ALA A 76 -7.79 -8.20 2.02
N MET A 77 -6.65 -8.38 2.66
CA MET A 77 -5.54 -7.45 2.64
C MET A 77 -4.35 -8.09 1.92
N ASP A 78 -3.79 -7.35 0.97
CA ASP A 78 -2.60 -7.81 0.25
C ASP A 78 -1.35 -7.51 1.07
N PHE A 79 -0.48 -8.50 1.21
CA PHE A 79 0.80 -8.36 1.86
C PHE A 79 1.91 -8.86 0.94
N GLY A 80 2.98 -8.08 0.81
CA GLY A 80 4.16 -8.43 0.04
C GLY A 80 5.45 -8.10 0.78
N ARG A 81 6.52 -8.80 0.39
CA ARG A 81 7.87 -8.58 0.90
C ARG A 81 8.86 -8.49 -0.24
N ILE A 82 9.78 -7.54 -0.14
CA ILE A 82 10.90 -7.36 -1.05
C ILE A 82 12.18 -7.26 -0.21
N THR A 83 13.16 -8.06 -0.53
CA THR A 83 14.50 -7.99 0.10
C THR A 83 15.44 -7.23 -0.82
N ILE A 84 16.05 -6.16 -0.31
CA ILE A 84 17.03 -5.36 -1.03
C ILE A 84 18.42 -5.68 -0.48
N HIS A 85 19.42 -5.74 -1.37
CA HIS A 85 20.80 -5.97 -0.96
C HIS A 85 21.23 -4.94 0.10
N GLY A 86 22.03 -5.39 1.08
CA GLY A 86 22.45 -4.54 2.20
C GLY A 86 21.56 -4.63 3.44
N GLY A 87 20.71 -5.64 3.55
CA GLY A 87 19.90 -5.87 4.75
C GLY A 87 18.65 -5.01 4.88
N LEU A 88 18.20 -4.35 3.80
CA LEU A 88 16.93 -3.63 3.77
C LEU A 88 15.81 -4.56 3.33
N VAL A 89 14.72 -4.60 4.09
CA VAL A 89 13.49 -5.32 3.76
C VAL A 89 12.34 -4.33 3.65
N ILE A 90 11.63 -4.36 2.53
CA ILE A 90 10.43 -3.57 2.33
C ILE A 90 9.20 -4.47 2.47
N TYR A 91 8.30 -4.08 3.35
CA TYR A 91 6.98 -4.67 3.49
C TYR A 91 5.93 -3.81 2.80
N LEU A 92 5.18 -4.42 1.88
CA LEU A 92 4.09 -3.78 1.16
C LEU A 92 2.75 -4.22 1.76
N PHE A 93 1.87 -3.28 2.03
CA PHE A 93 0.51 -3.56 2.51
C PHE A 93 -0.50 -2.87 1.60
N GLY A 94 -1.36 -3.66 0.96
CA GLY A 94 -2.49 -3.15 0.19
C GLY A 94 -3.60 -2.67 1.13
N MET A 95 -3.95 -1.38 1.06
CA MET A 95 -5.06 -0.84 1.82
C MET A 95 -6.40 -1.22 1.19
N PRO A 96 -7.41 -1.56 1.99
CA PRO A 96 -8.75 -1.82 1.45
C PRO A 96 -9.32 -0.54 0.83
N GLY A 97 -9.75 -0.65 -0.44
CA GLY A 97 -10.28 0.50 -1.20
C GLY A 97 -11.78 0.72 -1.03
N GLN A 98 -12.49 -0.14 -0.32
CA GLN A 98 -13.93 0.01 -0.05
C GLN A 98 -14.14 0.83 1.22
N GLU A 99 -15.06 1.79 1.17
CA GLU A 99 -15.35 2.74 2.24
C GLU A 99 -15.63 2.07 3.59
N ARG A 100 -16.40 0.99 3.59
CA ARG A 100 -16.74 0.22 4.79
C ARG A 100 -15.53 -0.32 5.58
N PHE A 101 -14.33 -0.29 4.99
CA PHE A 101 -13.09 -0.77 5.61
C PHE A 101 -12.10 0.34 5.94
N TRP A 102 -12.45 1.61 5.75
CA TRP A 102 -11.54 2.73 6.01
C TRP A 102 -11.15 2.85 7.49
N PHE A 103 -11.96 2.32 8.40
CA PHE A 103 -11.62 2.27 9.82
C PHE A 103 -10.29 1.54 10.11
N MET A 104 -9.82 0.67 9.21
CA MET A 104 -8.53 -0.02 9.34
C MET A 104 -7.34 0.83 8.90
N TRP A 105 -7.57 1.94 8.22
CA TRP A 105 -6.50 2.74 7.65
C TRP A 105 -5.57 3.31 8.71
N ASP A 106 -6.08 3.68 9.86
CA ASP A 106 -5.30 4.23 10.97
C ASP A 106 -4.31 3.21 11.52
N ASP A 107 -4.73 1.98 11.72
CA ASP A 107 -3.86 0.90 12.19
C ASP A 107 -2.83 0.53 11.11
N LEU A 108 -3.26 0.48 9.86
CA LEU A 108 -2.36 0.18 8.74
C LEU A 108 -1.33 1.28 8.50
N SER A 109 -1.63 2.52 8.79
CA SER A 109 -0.71 3.64 8.55
C SER A 109 0.38 3.79 9.60
N GLN A 110 0.21 3.17 10.77
CA GLN A 110 1.21 3.25 11.84
C GLN A 110 2.56 2.71 11.39
N GLY A 111 3.61 3.52 11.58
CA GLY A 111 5.00 3.14 11.25
C GLY A 111 5.28 3.03 9.74
N THR A 112 4.39 3.54 8.87
CA THR A 112 4.68 3.56 7.43
C THR A 112 5.69 4.65 7.07
N LEU A 113 6.58 4.35 6.13
CA LEU A 113 7.45 5.35 5.50
C LEU A 113 6.64 6.27 4.58
N GLY A 114 5.63 5.72 3.90
CA GLY A 114 4.79 6.45 2.98
C GLY A 114 3.87 5.53 2.17
N ALA A 115 3.22 6.09 1.15
CA ALA A 115 2.25 5.36 0.36
C ALA A 115 2.40 5.57 -1.15
N VAL A 116 2.13 4.52 -1.93
CA VAL A 116 1.88 4.59 -3.36
C VAL A 116 0.37 4.58 -3.57
N ILE A 117 -0.19 5.69 -4.02
CA ILE A 117 -1.60 5.80 -4.36
C ILE A 117 -1.77 5.45 -5.83
N LEU A 118 -2.35 4.28 -6.12
CA LEU A 118 -2.73 3.92 -7.48
C LEU A 118 -3.98 4.69 -7.89
N ALA A 119 -3.93 5.35 -9.04
CA ALA A 119 -5.04 6.08 -9.63
C ALA A 119 -5.39 5.56 -11.01
N ASP A 120 -6.68 5.48 -11.31
CA ASP A 120 -7.23 5.16 -12.62
C ASP A 120 -7.71 6.46 -13.28
N VAL A 121 -7.07 6.86 -14.37
CA VAL A 121 -7.42 8.11 -15.08
C VAL A 121 -8.87 8.13 -15.57
N ARG A 122 -9.55 6.99 -15.68
CA ARG A 122 -10.97 6.89 -16.02
C ARG A 122 -11.90 7.20 -14.85
N ARG A 123 -11.36 7.14 -13.60
CA ARG A 123 -12.10 7.29 -12.35
C ARG A 123 -11.21 7.95 -11.29
N LEU A 124 -10.66 9.12 -11.62
CA LEU A 124 -9.75 9.85 -10.71
C LEU A 124 -10.39 10.17 -9.35
N SER A 125 -11.73 10.34 -9.33
CA SER A 125 -12.48 10.59 -8.10
C SER A 125 -12.28 9.51 -7.02
N ASP A 126 -12.03 8.27 -7.42
CA ASP A 126 -11.82 7.17 -6.49
C ASP A 126 -10.48 7.28 -5.71
N SER A 127 -9.62 8.21 -6.12
CA SER A 127 -8.32 8.47 -5.47
C SER A 127 -8.40 9.49 -4.35
N PHE A 128 -9.38 10.40 -4.35
CA PHE A 128 -9.49 11.48 -3.36
C PHE A 128 -9.46 10.99 -1.92
N PRO A 129 -10.21 9.94 -1.52
CA PRO A 129 -10.19 9.51 -0.12
C PRO A 129 -8.79 9.10 0.36
N SER A 130 -7.98 8.49 -0.52
CA SER A 130 -6.61 8.12 -0.18
C SER A 130 -5.69 9.33 -0.13
N ILE A 131 -5.84 10.28 -1.05
CA ILE A 131 -5.07 11.52 -1.10
C ILE A 131 -5.34 12.32 0.17
N ASP A 132 -6.60 12.64 0.46
CA ASP A 132 -7.03 13.39 1.65
C ASP A 132 -6.52 12.75 2.94
N TYR A 133 -6.58 11.41 3.00
CA TYR A 133 -6.12 10.66 4.16
C TYR A 133 -4.63 10.89 4.46
N PHE A 134 -3.77 10.79 3.45
CA PHE A 134 -2.32 10.94 3.65
C PHE A 134 -1.90 12.40 3.77
N GLU A 135 -2.58 13.34 3.11
CA GLU A 135 -2.34 14.78 3.27
C GLU A 135 -2.64 15.23 4.69
N GLN A 136 -3.81 14.89 5.24
CA GLN A 136 -4.19 15.25 6.61
C GLN A 136 -3.19 14.73 7.66
N ARG A 137 -2.52 13.64 7.39
CA ARG A 137 -1.51 13.04 8.28
C ARG A 137 -0.09 13.46 7.97
N SER A 138 0.11 14.29 6.96
CA SER A 138 1.43 14.68 6.45
C SER A 138 2.33 13.47 6.14
N THR A 139 1.72 12.35 5.81
CA THR A 139 2.43 11.11 5.42
C THR A 139 2.90 11.26 3.98
N PRO A 140 4.18 11.02 3.66
CA PRO A 140 4.67 11.08 2.28
C PRO A 140 3.91 10.11 1.38
N PHE A 141 3.53 10.56 0.18
CA PHE A 141 2.94 9.68 -0.82
C PHE A 141 3.27 10.14 -2.23
N ILE A 142 3.12 9.24 -3.17
CA ILE A 142 3.14 9.52 -4.60
C ILE A 142 1.83 9.06 -5.23
N VAL A 143 1.50 9.62 -6.39
CA VAL A 143 0.38 9.14 -7.22
C VAL A 143 0.93 8.36 -8.40
N ALA A 144 0.56 7.08 -8.50
CA ALA A 144 0.93 6.20 -9.59
C ALA A 144 -0.28 5.99 -10.52
N LEU A 145 -0.23 6.54 -11.72
CA LEU A 145 -1.29 6.41 -12.72
C LEU A 145 -1.21 5.02 -13.36
N ASN A 146 -2.16 4.15 -13.02
CA ASN A 146 -2.15 2.79 -13.55
C ASN A 146 -2.58 2.76 -15.02
N CYS A 147 -1.74 2.19 -15.85
CA CYS A 147 -1.93 2.10 -17.30
C CYS A 147 -2.90 0.96 -17.66
N PHE A 148 -4.19 1.28 -17.76
CA PHE A 148 -5.18 0.34 -18.27
C PHE A 148 -5.24 0.35 -19.80
N ALA A 149 -5.47 -0.82 -20.41
CA ALA A 149 -5.65 -0.92 -21.85
C ALA A 149 -6.78 -0.01 -22.34
N GLY A 150 -6.50 0.80 -23.35
CA GLY A 150 -7.49 1.74 -23.92
C GLY A 150 -7.73 3.01 -23.10
N ALA A 151 -7.04 3.22 -21.96
CA ALA A 151 -7.12 4.47 -21.25
C ALA A 151 -6.42 5.60 -22.03
N ARG A 152 -7.00 6.79 -22.01
CA ARG A 152 -6.37 7.97 -22.62
C ARG A 152 -5.13 8.37 -21.83
N HIS A 153 -4.11 8.79 -22.55
CA HIS A 153 -2.98 9.46 -21.95
C HIS A 153 -3.38 10.92 -21.63
N HIS A 154 -3.25 11.28 -20.36
CA HIS A 154 -3.39 12.64 -19.90
C HIS A 154 -2.01 13.19 -19.55
N ASP A 155 -1.86 14.49 -19.68
CA ASP A 155 -0.67 15.21 -19.23
C ASP A 155 -0.63 15.16 -17.69
N GLU A 156 0.58 15.09 -17.15
CA GLU A 156 0.79 15.09 -15.70
C GLU A 156 0.18 16.33 -15.03
N ASP A 157 0.34 17.50 -15.66
CA ASP A 157 -0.21 18.76 -15.17
C ASP A 157 -1.76 18.78 -15.18
N GLU A 158 -2.40 18.10 -16.13
CA GLU A 158 -3.84 17.94 -16.15
C GLU A 158 -4.31 17.08 -14.98
N VAL A 159 -3.62 15.95 -14.74
CA VAL A 159 -3.93 15.05 -13.62
C VAL A 159 -3.69 15.74 -12.29
N ARG A 160 -2.58 16.47 -12.15
CA ARG A 160 -2.24 17.22 -10.93
C ARG A 160 -3.34 18.22 -10.58
N ARG A 161 -3.79 19.00 -11.57
CA ARG A 161 -4.88 19.95 -11.38
C ARG A 161 -6.20 19.28 -11.06
N ALA A 162 -6.49 18.13 -11.72
CA ALA A 162 -7.73 17.39 -11.51
C ALA A 162 -7.80 16.76 -10.12
N LEU A 163 -6.67 16.39 -9.55
CA LEU A 163 -6.55 15.81 -8.20
C LEU A 163 -6.24 16.84 -7.12
N ASP A 164 -6.08 18.12 -7.48
CA ASP A 164 -5.70 19.25 -6.58
C ASP A 164 -4.43 18.93 -5.76
N LEU A 165 -3.45 18.31 -6.41
CA LEU A 165 -2.22 17.83 -5.74
C LEU A 165 -1.22 18.96 -5.54
N ASP A 166 -0.60 18.97 -4.35
CA ASP A 166 0.56 19.81 -4.08
C ASP A 166 1.66 19.59 -5.15
N PRO A 167 2.32 20.68 -5.65
CA PRO A 167 3.38 20.57 -6.65
C PRO A 167 4.52 19.62 -6.29
N HIS A 168 4.74 19.36 -5.00
CA HIS A 168 5.81 18.47 -4.51
C HIS A 168 5.44 17.00 -4.51
N VAL A 169 4.17 16.65 -4.71
CA VAL A 169 3.74 15.23 -4.77
C VAL A 169 4.13 14.67 -6.14
N PRO A 170 4.98 13.64 -6.20
CA PRO A 170 5.33 13.02 -7.46
C PRO A 170 4.14 12.31 -8.11
N ILE A 171 4.00 12.47 -9.43
CA ILE A 171 3.10 11.68 -10.25
C ILE A 171 3.95 10.81 -11.16
N VAL A 172 3.67 9.52 -11.22
CA VAL A 172 4.39 8.58 -12.09
C VAL A 172 3.40 7.71 -12.87
N ARG A 173 3.79 7.25 -14.03
CA ARG A 173 3.03 6.23 -14.77
C ARG A 173 3.44 4.86 -14.26
N CYS A 174 2.47 3.97 -14.08
CA CYS A 174 2.68 2.63 -13.58
C CYS A 174 1.80 1.65 -14.35
N ASP A 175 2.38 0.57 -14.86
CA ASP A 175 1.62 -0.61 -15.21
C ASP A 175 1.76 -1.61 -14.06
N ALA A 176 0.68 -1.80 -13.30
CA ALA A 176 0.69 -2.67 -12.12
C ALA A 176 1.01 -4.14 -12.44
N ARG A 177 0.94 -4.53 -13.72
CA ARG A 177 1.28 -5.89 -14.19
C ARG A 177 2.77 -6.06 -14.46
N GLU A 178 3.48 -4.96 -14.66
CA GLU A 178 4.89 -4.92 -15.07
C GLU A 178 5.79 -4.67 -13.86
N ARG A 179 6.57 -5.69 -13.46
CA ARG A 179 7.46 -5.61 -12.28
C ARG A 179 8.42 -4.40 -12.35
N GLY A 180 8.96 -4.10 -13.54
CA GLY A 180 9.85 -2.96 -13.73
C GLY A 180 9.17 -1.64 -13.43
N SER A 181 7.99 -1.43 -13.98
CA SER A 181 7.17 -0.24 -13.77
C SER A 181 6.76 -0.07 -12.30
N CYS A 182 6.33 -1.15 -11.65
CA CYS A 182 6.01 -1.15 -10.22
C CYS A 182 7.22 -0.82 -9.35
N ARG A 183 8.41 -1.34 -9.69
CA ARG A 183 9.67 -1.04 -9.00
C ARG A 183 10.01 0.44 -9.11
N ASP A 184 9.89 1.03 -10.29
CA ASP A 184 10.24 2.43 -10.53
C ASP A 184 9.31 3.36 -9.72
N ALA A 185 8.01 3.04 -9.62
CA ALA A 185 7.09 3.73 -8.74
C ALA A 185 7.49 3.59 -7.26
N LEU A 186 7.91 2.41 -6.82
CA LEU A 186 8.36 2.19 -5.45
C LEU A 186 9.65 2.96 -5.13
N VAL A 187 10.61 3.00 -6.06
CA VAL A 187 11.84 3.79 -5.92
C VAL A 187 11.51 5.27 -5.78
N THR A 188 10.64 5.81 -6.64
CA THR A 188 10.18 7.20 -6.55
C THR A 188 9.54 7.50 -5.19
N MET A 189 8.76 6.56 -4.64
CA MET A 189 8.15 6.72 -3.31
C MET A 189 9.22 6.80 -2.21
N VAL A 190 10.20 5.92 -2.24
CA VAL A 190 11.29 5.90 -1.25
C VAL A 190 12.12 7.17 -1.32
N ASP A 191 12.51 7.60 -2.53
CA ASP A 191 13.27 8.83 -2.75
C ASP A 191 12.51 10.06 -2.28
N HIS A 192 11.20 10.14 -2.56
CA HIS A 192 10.35 11.21 -2.10
C HIS A 192 10.28 11.26 -0.56
N ALA A 193 10.10 10.11 0.10
CA ALA A 193 10.04 10.04 1.55
C ALA A 193 11.38 10.47 2.19
N ILE A 194 12.52 10.00 1.66
CA ILE A 194 13.86 10.37 2.17
C ILE A 194 14.09 11.88 2.03
N THR A 195 13.72 12.46 0.91
CA THR A 195 13.85 13.91 0.67
C THR A 195 13.03 14.71 1.67
N ARG A 196 11.82 14.28 2.00
CA ARG A 196 10.98 14.95 3.00
C ARG A 196 11.51 14.79 4.43
N VAL A 197 12.08 13.64 4.77
CA VAL A 197 12.75 13.43 6.08
C VAL A 197 13.98 14.35 6.20
N GLY A 198 14.79 14.45 5.15
CA GLY A 198 15.97 15.34 5.13
C GLY A 198 15.64 16.82 5.25
N SER A 199 14.44 17.24 4.86
CA SER A 199 13.94 18.62 5.00
C SER A 199 13.27 18.91 6.36
N GLY A 200 13.38 18.01 7.35
CA GLY A 200 12.89 18.25 8.72
C GLY A 200 11.57 17.57 9.08
N TRP A 201 11.08 16.68 8.24
CA TRP A 201 9.91 15.87 8.58
C TRP A 201 10.26 14.89 9.71
N ARG A 202 9.51 14.96 10.82
CA ARG A 202 9.63 14.00 11.93
C ARG A 202 8.57 12.94 11.78
N VAL A 203 8.97 11.67 11.77
CA VAL A 203 8.05 10.54 11.93
C VAL A 203 7.24 10.76 13.22
N PRO A 204 5.91 10.70 13.18
CA PRO A 204 5.13 10.75 14.41
C PRO A 204 5.57 9.60 15.32
N SER A 205 6.24 9.91 16.43
CA SER A 205 6.57 8.91 17.42
C SER A 205 5.25 8.38 18.00
N SER A 206 5.07 7.05 17.96
CA SER A 206 4.02 6.39 18.70
C SER A 206 4.21 6.68 20.18
N SER A 207 3.57 7.75 20.67
CA SER A 207 3.46 7.98 22.10
C SER A 207 2.56 6.90 22.68
N GLY A 208 3.17 5.86 23.21
CA GLY A 208 2.49 4.88 24.03
C GLY A 208 1.85 5.59 25.22
N SER A 209 0.53 5.64 25.23
CA SER A 209 -0.22 5.86 26.45
C SER A 209 -0.09 4.60 27.31
N ARG A 210 0.80 4.66 28.30
CA ARG A 210 0.62 3.86 29.52
C ARG A 210 -0.51 4.52 30.30
N VAL A 211 -1.57 3.86 30.52
CA VAL A 211 -2.26 3.70 31.82
C VAL A 211 -3.19 2.50 31.68
#